data_e642f63f5a18e871264d9ba24e3a8510
#
_entry.id   e642f63f5a18e871264d9ba24e3a8510
#
_cell.length_a   1.000
_cell.length_b   1.000
_cell.length_c   1.000
_cell.angle_alpha   90.00
_cell.angle_beta   90.00
_cell.angle_gamma   90.00
#
_symmetry.space_group_name_H-M   'P 1'
#
loop_
_entity.id
_entity.type
_entity.pdbx_description
1 polymer ?
#
loop_
_entity_poly.entity_id
_entity_poly.type
_entity_poly.pdbx_seq_one_letter_code
_entity_poly.pdbx_strand_id
1 'polypeptide(L)'
;MNLTKTTFGAFALTTTILLGACGNNDMHKDDKMDTKTEMKDKDMSKENMKDSDMKDMEMSGMFESMNGEKVEGKAMIKDSKLMLSDFKSSKGPDLHVYLTKDGDVKKGMKIDKVDYDKMEQTFDLKDMDTSKYNEVTIYCDKAHVVFGSAKLK
;
A
#
# COMPACT_ATOMS: atom_id res chain seq x y z
N MET A 1 46.58 -8.21 16.60
CA MET A 1 46.34 -7.58 17.91
C MET A 1 46.26 -6.08 17.71
N ASN A 2 45.08 -5.53 17.64
CA ASN A 2 44.83 -4.13 17.95
C ASN A 2 43.35 -3.99 18.30
N LEU A 3 43.11 -3.93 19.59
CA LEU A 3 41.83 -3.61 20.22
C LEU A 3 41.70 -2.09 20.22
N THR A 4 40.66 -1.57 19.60
CA THR A 4 40.22 -0.19 19.88
C THR A 4 38.84 -0.22 20.51
N LYS A 5 38.84 0.08 21.78
CA LYS A 5 37.67 0.41 22.61
C LYS A 5 37.13 1.77 22.19
N THR A 6 35.84 1.90 21.98
CA THR A 6 35.19 3.20 21.90
C THR A 6 33.87 3.18 22.66
N THR A 7 33.92 3.79 23.76
CA THR A 7 33.06 4.62 24.62
C THR A 7 31.57 4.71 24.28
N PHE A 8 30.81 4.36 25.30
CA PHE A 8 29.40 4.68 25.53
C PHE A 8 29.20 6.19 25.64
N GLY A 9 28.27 6.72 24.87
CA GLY A 9 27.68 8.04 25.05
C GLY A 9 26.20 7.89 25.37
N ALA A 10 25.86 8.03 26.63
CA ALA A 10 24.49 8.15 27.10
C ALA A 10 24.00 9.57 26.80
N PHE A 11 22.93 9.71 26.03
CA PHE A 11 22.18 10.94 25.94
C PHE A 11 20.76 10.71 26.46
N ALA A 12 20.54 11.20 27.65
CA ALA A 12 19.21 11.40 28.22
C ALA A 12 18.66 12.71 27.67
N LEU A 13 17.50 12.70 27.08
CA LEU A 13 16.74 13.90 26.78
C LEU A 13 15.30 13.76 27.30
N THR A 14 15.02 14.65 28.18
CA THR A 14 13.83 14.88 28.97
C THR A 14 12.62 15.26 28.12
N THR A 15 11.52 14.61 28.45
CA THR A 15 10.15 14.91 28.03
C THR A 15 9.68 16.26 28.59
N THR A 16 9.08 17.06 27.73
CA THR A 16 8.15 18.12 28.13
C THR A 16 6.79 17.89 27.47
N ILE A 17 5.84 17.55 28.33
CA ILE A 17 4.43 17.46 28.03
C ILE A 17 3.84 18.87 28.17
N LEU A 18 3.21 19.39 27.13
CA LEU A 18 2.34 20.55 27.21
C LEU A 18 0.91 20.10 26.91
N LEU A 19 0.14 19.99 27.98
CA LEU A 19 -1.31 19.97 27.97
C LEU A 19 -1.81 21.39 27.70
N GLY A 20 -2.57 21.55 26.63
CA GLY A 20 -3.37 22.74 26.37
C GLY A 20 -4.83 22.33 26.27
N ALA A 21 -5.52 22.48 27.36
CA ALA A 21 -6.96 22.42 27.43
C ALA A 21 -7.56 23.83 27.36
N CYS A 22 -8.85 23.89 27.08
CA CYS A 22 -9.79 25.03 27.12
C CYS A 22 -10.09 25.61 25.74
N GLY A 23 -11.31 25.85 25.44
CA GLY A 23 -12.57 26.01 26.20
C GLY A 23 -13.75 26.19 25.29
N ASN A 24 -14.73 25.92 25.83
CA ASN A 24 -16.14 26.17 26.06
C ASN A 24 -16.76 27.41 25.41
N ASN A 25 -18.06 27.21 25.19
CA ASN A 25 -19.22 28.14 25.15
C ASN A 25 -19.59 28.63 23.74
N ASP A 26 -20.88 28.69 23.36
CA ASP A 26 -22.16 28.78 24.11
C ASP A 26 -23.33 28.34 23.23
N MET A 27 -24.24 27.68 23.84
CA MET A 27 -25.71 27.75 23.87
C MET A 27 -26.41 28.79 22.98
N HIS A 28 -27.26 28.32 22.07
CA HIS A 28 -28.60 28.93 21.97
C HIS A 28 -29.67 27.89 21.62
N LYS A 29 -30.67 27.97 22.37
CA LYS A 29 -31.90 27.22 22.60
C LYS A 29 -33.01 27.65 21.63
N ASP A 30 -33.99 26.75 21.52
CA ASP A 30 -35.39 26.91 21.09
C ASP A 30 -35.64 26.89 19.56
N ASP A 31 -36.60 26.16 18.98
CA ASP A 31 -37.87 25.63 19.42
C ASP A 31 -38.40 24.58 18.44
N LYS A 32 -39.04 23.55 18.99
CA LYS A 32 -40.19 22.76 18.57
C LYS A 32 -40.72 22.82 17.11
N MET A 33 -40.99 21.72 16.49
CA MET A 33 -42.29 21.05 16.46
C MET A 33 -42.35 19.90 15.46
N ASP A 34 -42.83 18.78 15.94
CA ASP A 34 -43.50 17.63 15.37
C ASP A 34 -43.91 17.68 13.90
N THR A 35 -43.69 16.60 13.17
CA THR A 35 -44.77 15.79 12.62
C THR A 35 -44.27 14.45 12.09
N LYS A 36 -44.73 13.42 12.67
CA LYS A 36 -45.00 12.03 12.32
C LYS A 36 -45.41 11.83 10.85
N THR A 37 -44.95 10.78 10.22
CA THR A 37 -45.73 9.79 9.48
C THR A 37 -44.83 8.97 8.54
N GLU A 38 -44.73 7.73 8.86
CA GLU A 38 -45.12 6.49 8.21
C GLU A 38 -44.13 5.84 7.24
N MET A 39 -43.87 4.61 7.66
CA MET A 39 -43.30 3.51 6.92
C MET A 39 -44.04 3.27 5.59
N LYS A 40 -43.27 2.95 4.55
CA LYS A 40 -43.79 2.05 3.53
C LYS A 40 -42.61 1.22 2.98
N ASP A 41 -42.70 -0.05 3.37
CA ASP A 41 -42.03 -1.16 2.67
C ASP A 41 -42.39 -1.13 1.18
N LYS A 42 -41.40 -1.30 0.37
CA LYS A 42 -41.54 -2.11 -0.87
C LYS A 42 -40.15 -2.37 -1.48
N ASP A 43 -39.79 -3.61 -1.37
CA ASP A 43 -39.71 -4.58 -2.47
C ASP A 43 -38.32 -4.75 -3.07
N MET A 44 -37.88 -5.96 -2.89
CA MET A 44 -36.72 -6.58 -3.54
C MET A 44 -36.81 -6.41 -5.05
N SER A 45 -35.79 -5.85 -5.64
CA SER A 45 -35.49 -6.11 -7.03
C SER A 45 -34.05 -6.63 -7.13
N LYS A 46 -33.99 -7.91 -7.38
CA LYS A 46 -32.82 -8.59 -7.91
C LYS A 46 -32.53 -8.01 -9.27
N GLU A 47 -31.48 -7.24 -9.42
CA GLU A 47 -30.94 -6.95 -10.74
C GLU A 47 -29.44 -7.10 -10.77
N ASN A 48 -29.06 -8.12 -11.52
CA ASN A 48 -27.84 -8.26 -12.31
C ASN A 48 -26.60 -7.51 -11.83
N MET A 49 -25.75 -8.21 -11.09
CA MET A 49 -24.31 -7.94 -11.10
C MET A 49 -23.79 -8.16 -12.52
N LYS A 50 -23.65 -7.11 -13.25
CA LYS A 50 -23.00 -7.06 -14.55
C LYS A 50 -21.76 -6.18 -14.43
N ASP A 51 -20.63 -6.84 -14.33
CA ASP A 51 -19.35 -6.49 -14.95
C ASP A 51 -18.96 -5.00 -15.02
N SER A 52 -18.97 -4.28 -13.88
CA SER A 52 -18.44 -2.92 -13.80
C SER A 52 -17.84 -2.52 -12.44
N ASP A 53 -17.74 -3.43 -11.47
CA ASP A 53 -17.33 -3.09 -10.10
C ASP A 53 -15.82 -3.24 -9.81
N MET A 54 -14.98 -3.46 -10.82
CA MET A 54 -13.52 -3.53 -10.62
C MET A 54 -12.80 -2.18 -10.79
N LYS A 55 -13.53 -1.09 -11.03
CA LYS A 55 -12.90 0.18 -11.41
C LYS A 55 -12.44 1.06 -10.25
N ASP A 56 -12.88 0.79 -9.03
CA ASP A 56 -12.58 1.63 -7.87
C ASP A 56 -11.91 0.91 -6.69
N MET A 57 -11.39 -0.30 -6.88
CA MET A 57 -10.67 -0.98 -5.80
C MET A 57 -9.24 -0.46 -5.73
N GLU A 58 -8.98 0.39 -4.77
CA GLU A 58 -7.63 0.80 -4.40
C GLU A 58 -7.04 -0.26 -3.45
N MET A 59 -5.98 -0.92 -3.86
CA MET A 59 -5.21 -1.83 -3.03
C MET A 59 -3.79 -1.34 -2.89
N SER A 60 -3.23 -1.38 -1.69
CA SER A 60 -1.86 -0.92 -1.49
C SER A 60 -1.11 -1.72 -0.44
N GLY A 61 0.22 -1.67 -0.48
CA GLY A 61 1.11 -2.32 0.48
C GLY A 61 2.48 -1.67 0.52
N MET A 62 3.15 -1.81 1.66
CA MET A 62 4.55 -1.40 1.81
C MET A 62 5.46 -2.54 1.42
N PHE A 63 6.57 -2.22 0.78
CA PHE A 63 7.59 -3.24 0.46
C PHE A 63 8.31 -3.73 1.70
N GLU A 64 8.49 -5.02 1.76
CA GLU A 64 9.36 -5.72 2.71
C GLU A 64 10.55 -6.30 1.94
N SER A 65 11.74 -6.03 2.43
CA SER A 65 13.01 -6.51 1.84
C SER A 65 13.17 -8.02 2.05
N MET A 66 13.72 -8.72 1.06
CA MET A 66 13.88 -10.17 1.07
C MET A 66 15.27 -10.61 0.60
N ASN A 67 15.69 -11.79 1.02
CA ASN A 67 16.93 -12.45 0.57
C ASN A 67 18.22 -11.63 0.72
N GLY A 68 18.27 -10.73 1.72
CA GLY A 68 19.42 -9.85 1.94
C GLY A 68 19.49 -8.64 1.01
N GLU A 69 18.56 -8.52 0.10
CA GLU A 69 18.40 -7.34 -0.75
C GLU A 69 17.54 -6.27 -0.03
N LYS A 70 17.61 -5.03 -0.53
CA LYS A 70 16.81 -3.94 0.03
C LYS A 70 15.78 -3.49 -0.99
N VAL A 71 14.53 -3.39 -0.55
CA VAL A 71 13.44 -2.73 -1.28
C VAL A 71 12.64 -1.91 -0.29
N GLU A 72 12.39 -0.66 -0.63
CA GLU A 72 11.63 0.29 0.19
C GLU A 72 10.55 0.95 -0.69
N GLY A 73 9.56 1.56 -0.06
CA GLY A 73 8.48 2.28 -0.72
C GLY A 73 7.14 1.57 -0.62
N LYS A 74 6.18 2.07 -1.38
CA LYS A 74 4.79 1.62 -1.42
C LYS A 74 4.41 1.19 -2.83
N ALA A 75 3.67 0.10 -2.93
CA ALA A 75 2.96 -0.29 -4.14
C ALA A 75 1.47 0.01 -3.98
N MET A 76 0.83 0.50 -5.04
CA MET A 76 -0.62 0.77 -5.08
C MET A 76 -1.17 0.34 -6.43
N ILE A 77 -2.29 -0.36 -6.43
CA ILE A 77 -3.09 -0.63 -7.63
C ILE A 77 -4.35 0.20 -7.55
N LYS A 78 -4.58 1.03 -8.56
CA LYS A 78 -5.75 1.87 -8.73
C LYS A 78 -5.97 2.20 -10.20
N ASP A 79 -7.22 2.26 -10.64
CA ASP A 79 -7.60 2.63 -12.01
C ASP A 79 -6.83 1.86 -13.11
N SER A 80 -6.69 0.54 -12.94
CA SER A 80 -5.92 -0.33 -13.82
C SER A 80 -4.45 0.11 -14.01
N LYS A 81 -3.86 0.67 -12.96
CA LYS A 81 -2.44 1.04 -12.91
C LYS A 81 -1.80 0.52 -11.64
N LEU A 82 -0.58 0.06 -11.76
CA LEU A 82 0.31 -0.19 -10.63
C LEU A 82 1.24 1.03 -10.49
N MET A 83 1.22 1.63 -9.33
CA MET A 83 2.07 2.77 -8.97
C MET A 83 3.04 2.36 -7.86
N LEU A 84 4.29 2.69 -8.04
CA LEU A 84 5.31 2.62 -6.99
C LEU A 84 5.62 4.04 -6.54
N SER A 85 5.64 4.28 -5.25
CA SER A 85 5.99 5.57 -4.63
C SER A 85 7.03 5.40 -3.53
N ASP A 86 7.88 6.42 -3.37
CA ASP A 86 9.05 6.38 -2.47
C ASP A 86 9.92 5.14 -2.70
N PHE A 87 9.90 4.65 -3.93
CA PHE A 87 10.53 3.38 -4.28
C PHE A 87 12.05 3.52 -4.34
N LYS A 88 12.71 2.54 -3.76
CA LYS A 88 14.15 2.34 -3.86
C LYS A 88 14.48 0.88 -3.70
N SER A 89 15.42 0.39 -4.51
CA SER A 89 15.86 -0.99 -4.45
C SER A 89 17.37 -1.11 -4.48
N SER A 90 17.91 -2.22 -3.98
CA SER A 90 19.26 -2.65 -4.32
C SER A 90 19.39 -2.76 -5.83
N LYS A 91 20.59 -2.50 -6.33
CA LYS A 91 20.88 -2.63 -7.76
C LYS A 91 20.93 -4.08 -8.19
N GLY A 92 20.12 -4.43 -9.18
CA GLY A 92 20.12 -5.75 -9.79
C GLY A 92 20.35 -5.69 -11.30
N PRO A 93 20.90 -6.76 -11.91
CA PRO A 93 21.22 -6.78 -13.35
C PRO A 93 19.99 -6.81 -14.26
N ASP A 94 18.80 -7.21 -13.73
CA ASP A 94 17.58 -7.35 -14.53
C ASP A 94 16.35 -7.40 -13.64
N LEU A 95 16.00 -6.24 -13.05
CA LEU A 95 14.88 -6.12 -12.13
C LEU A 95 13.56 -5.91 -12.87
N HIS A 96 12.55 -6.66 -12.46
CA HIS A 96 11.17 -6.53 -12.94
C HIS A 96 10.17 -6.53 -11.80
N VAL A 97 9.05 -5.88 -12.05
CA VAL A 97 7.88 -5.94 -11.18
C VAL A 97 6.93 -7.05 -11.66
N TYR A 98 6.47 -7.84 -10.70
CA TYR A 98 5.52 -8.92 -10.88
C TYR A 98 4.29 -8.71 -9.99
N LEU A 99 3.14 -9.15 -10.46
CA LEU A 99 2.00 -9.47 -9.58
C LEU A 99 2.08 -10.95 -9.22
N THR A 100 2.05 -11.25 -7.94
CA THR A 100 2.17 -12.61 -7.44
C THR A 100 1.01 -12.96 -6.50
N LYS A 101 0.78 -14.23 -6.33
CA LYS A 101 -0.06 -14.77 -5.26
C LYS A 101 0.86 -15.44 -4.25
N ASP A 102 0.85 -14.88 -3.01
CA ASP A 102 1.62 -15.42 -1.89
C ASP A 102 3.13 -15.59 -2.22
N GLY A 103 3.68 -14.65 -3.01
CA GLY A 103 5.10 -14.63 -3.38
C GLY A 103 5.54 -15.62 -4.46
N ASP A 104 4.62 -16.41 -5.04
CA ASP A 104 4.96 -17.38 -6.10
C ASP A 104 5.23 -16.68 -7.45
N VAL A 105 6.48 -16.32 -7.70
CA VAL A 105 6.91 -15.67 -8.96
C VAL A 105 6.69 -16.55 -10.17
N LYS A 106 6.80 -17.90 -10.03
CA LYS A 106 6.66 -18.83 -11.16
C LYS A 106 5.24 -18.83 -11.74
N LYS A 107 4.25 -18.55 -10.91
CA LYS A 107 2.84 -18.40 -11.30
C LYS A 107 2.41 -16.93 -11.36
N GLY A 108 3.34 -16.04 -11.09
CA GLY A 108 3.12 -14.59 -11.15
C GLY A 108 2.99 -14.07 -12.57
N MET A 109 2.46 -12.87 -12.67
CA MET A 109 2.39 -12.11 -13.91
C MET A 109 3.52 -11.09 -13.92
N LYS A 110 4.42 -11.21 -14.87
CA LYS A 110 5.44 -10.19 -15.13
C LYS A 110 4.78 -8.97 -15.75
N ILE A 111 5.01 -7.81 -15.16
CA ILE A 111 4.44 -6.55 -15.65
C ILE A 111 5.44 -5.84 -16.54
N ASP A 112 6.53 -5.32 -15.95
CA ASP A 112 7.52 -4.57 -16.70
C ASP A 112 8.85 -4.48 -15.93
N LYS A 113 9.85 -3.90 -16.58
CA LYS A 113 11.13 -3.59 -15.97
C LYS A 113 10.97 -2.47 -14.94
N VAL A 114 11.64 -2.63 -13.79
CA VAL A 114 11.65 -1.61 -12.74
C VAL A 114 13.03 -0.94 -12.66
N ASP A 115 13.02 0.38 -12.51
CA ASP A 115 14.23 1.16 -12.25
C ASP A 115 14.48 1.21 -10.74
N TYR A 116 15.63 0.70 -10.30
CA TYR A 116 15.98 0.58 -8.87
C TYR A 116 16.19 1.94 -8.17
N ASP A 117 16.40 3.02 -8.93
CA ASP A 117 16.75 4.36 -8.45
C ASP A 117 15.69 5.42 -8.76
N LYS A 118 14.55 5.03 -9.33
CA LYS A 118 13.45 5.91 -9.65
C LYS A 118 12.33 5.78 -8.62
N MET A 119 12.11 6.83 -7.83
CA MET A 119 11.18 6.83 -6.72
C MET A 119 9.70 6.67 -7.12
N GLU A 120 9.32 7.25 -8.26
CA GLU A 120 7.95 7.21 -8.75
C GLU A 120 7.89 6.48 -10.09
N GLN A 121 7.15 5.38 -10.14
CA GLN A 121 6.98 4.58 -11.36
C GLN A 121 5.53 4.16 -11.49
N THR A 122 5.04 4.13 -12.73
CA THR A 122 3.67 3.73 -13.04
C THR A 122 3.66 2.74 -14.19
N PHE A 123 2.92 1.66 -14.03
CA PHE A 123 2.76 0.59 -14.99
C PHE A 123 1.30 0.42 -15.35
N ASP A 124 1.00 0.22 -16.63
CA ASP A 124 -0.36 0.01 -17.11
C ASP A 124 -0.76 -1.47 -16.93
N LEU A 125 -1.90 -1.69 -16.30
CA LEU A 125 -2.48 -3.01 -16.07
C LEU A 125 -3.75 -3.25 -16.89
N LYS A 126 -4.02 -2.42 -17.89
CA LYS A 126 -5.18 -2.60 -18.76
C LYS A 126 -5.16 -3.98 -19.38
N ASP A 127 -6.34 -4.57 -19.49
CA ASP A 127 -6.54 -5.92 -20.07
C ASP A 127 -5.87 -7.05 -19.28
N MET A 128 -5.35 -6.77 -18.06
CA MET A 128 -4.76 -7.77 -17.17
C MET A 128 -5.76 -8.17 -16.09
N ASP A 129 -5.99 -9.47 -15.92
CA ASP A 129 -6.75 -10.00 -14.79
C ASP A 129 -5.88 -10.00 -13.51
N THR A 130 -6.03 -8.94 -12.72
CA THR A 130 -5.28 -8.76 -11.47
C THR A 130 -5.95 -9.38 -10.25
N SER A 131 -7.20 -9.83 -10.36
CA SER A 131 -8.04 -10.28 -9.24
C SER A 131 -7.50 -11.47 -8.45
N LYS A 132 -6.67 -12.27 -9.08
CA LYS A 132 -6.06 -13.48 -8.49
C LYS A 132 -4.74 -13.23 -7.78
N TYR A 133 -4.21 -12.01 -7.82
CA TYR A 133 -2.95 -11.63 -7.20
C TYR A 133 -3.20 -10.77 -5.96
N ASN A 134 -2.37 -10.95 -4.97
CA ASN A 134 -2.44 -10.24 -3.68
C ASN A 134 -1.13 -9.57 -3.28
N GLU A 135 -0.14 -9.59 -4.18
CA GLU A 135 1.20 -9.13 -3.83
C GLU A 135 1.93 -8.56 -5.05
N VAL A 136 2.66 -7.48 -4.85
CA VAL A 136 3.60 -6.91 -5.82
C VAL A 136 5.00 -7.35 -5.44
N THR A 137 5.71 -7.99 -6.34
CA THR A 137 7.04 -8.57 -6.10
C THR A 137 8.08 -7.94 -7.01
N ILE A 138 9.21 -7.52 -6.44
CA ILE A 138 10.40 -7.11 -7.19
C ILE A 138 11.33 -8.31 -7.33
N TYR A 139 11.55 -8.72 -8.56
CA TYR A 139 12.31 -9.92 -8.88
C TYR A 139 13.42 -9.64 -9.89
N CYS A 140 14.56 -10.25 -9.67
CA CYS A 140 15.67 -10.21 -10.61
C CYS A 140 15.68 -11.47 -11.48
N ASP A 141 15.33 -11.32 -12.77
CA ASP A 141 15.23 -12.47 -13.67
C ASP A 141 16.57 -13.14 -13.93
N LYS A 142 17.67 -12.39 -13.97
CA LYS A 142 19.01 -12.96 -14.19
C LYS A 142 19.59 -13.65 -12.96
N ALA A 143 19.32 -13.11 -11.78
CA ALA A 143 19.83 -13.69 -10.53
C ALA A 143 18.87 -14.75 -9.96
N HIS A 144 17.63 -14.82 -10.43
CA HIS A 144 16.56 -15.66 -9.91
C HIS A 144 16.27 -15.43 -8.42
N VAL A 145 16.26 -14.16 -7.99
CA VAL A 145 16.11 -13.75 -6.60
C VAL A 145 14.98 -12.74 -6.46
N VAL A 146 14.13 -12.94 -5.45
CA VAL A 146 13.17 -11.95 -4.98
C VAL A 146 13.91 -10.92 -4.14
N PHE A 147 13.82 -9.66 -4.51
CA PHE A 147 14.43 -8.54 -3.78
C PHE A 147 13.52 -8.03 -2.66
N GLY A 148 12.24 -8.03 -2.90
CA GLY A 148 11.24 -7.65 -1.91
C GLY A 148 9.83 -7.78 -2.45
N SER A 149 8.85 -7.69 -1.56
CA SER A 149 7.44 -7.77 -1.93
C SER A 149 6.55 -6.85 -1.09
N ALA A 150 5.40 -6.47 -1.63
CA ALA A 150 4.39 -5.66 -0.97
C ALA A 150 3.04 -6.39 -1.02
N LYS A 151 2.52 -6.81 0.14
CA LYS A 151 1.19 -7.41 0.25
C LYS A 151 0.12 -6.35 0.11
N LEU A 152 -0.76 -6.53 -0.85
CA LEU A 152 -1.87 -5.62 -1.15
C LEU A 152 -3.05 -5.88 -0.20
N LYS A 153 -3.60 -4.78 0.32
CA LYS A 153 -4.77 -4.76 1.21
C LYS A 153 -5.72 -3.65 0.81
#